data_70b87a1e3d9358cd55c7cd00d33bb74c
#
_entry.id   70b87a1e3d9358cd55c7cd00d33bb74c
#
_cell.length_a   1.000
_cell.length_b   1.000
_cell.length_c   1.000
_cell.angle_alpha   90.00
_cell.angle_beta   90.00
_cell.angle_gamma   90.00
#
_symmetry.space_group_name_H-M   'P 1'
#
loop_
_entity.id
_entity.type
_entity.pdbx_description
1 polymer ?
#
loop_
_entity_poly.entity_id
_entity_poly.type
_entity_poly.pdbx_seq_one_letter_code
_entity_poly.pdbx_strand_id
1 'polypeptide(L)'
;MLVQTILIQATIQAQTTIWSENFNNGCSAGCLANGYNGWTVQNNVGGTNGGSPNIWYISCAEEGIAPPGCGSTCVGDATLHIGADAGSGGDMGASFNETGAANATYRMAVSPAISTVGFTNITLAFDFIAYGSAACSDDRLQLRLSSDNGATWPVGLQYCLSSVCCGACNGYSQGQWTLYTLALPAAFENNPNVRIGFHWRNNGNGSGTDPSAAIDDVRLTTPTGLGVNLLDFNAEQIKSNVKLNWKVINEKDFSHYELERSIDNSTFTKIYTQQGNCTGLQTCSYSHTDDALTQTTYYRLKMVDKDLAVRYSKVISISPSIQTSTYYSIVSNYADQENLYVNIASKRKTTAKFVLYNVSGMALITRSDVELLIGQHEYSLPLNHLRKGVYILKVYTDDNCELTCKYIYE
;
A
#
# COMPACT_ATOMS: atom_id res chain seq x y z
N MET A 1 15.45 17.87 -41.67
CA MET A 1 15.57 17.04 -40.47
C MET A 1 14.51 17.50 -39.52
N LEU A 2 13.31 16.87 -39.55
CA LEU A 2 12.19 17.22 -38.67
C LEU A 2 12.43 16.55 -37.32
N VAL A 3 12.58 17.36 -36.27
CA VAL A 3 12.57 16.90 -34.87
C VAL A 3 11.12 16.71 -34.48
N GLN A 4 10.67 15.47 -34.38
CA GLN A 4 9.37 15.12 -33.76
C GLN A 4 9.52 15.29 -32.27
N THR A 5 8.89 16.33 -31.73
CA THR A 5 8.71 16.50 -30.28
C THR A 5 7.64 15.52 -29.83
N ILE A 6 8.03 14.45 -29.14
CA ILE A 6 7.10 13.54 -28.48
C ILE A 6 6.58 14.28 -27.25
N LEU A 7 5.36 14.80 -27.35
CA LEU A 7 4.58 15.24 -26.19
C LEU A 7 4.15 14.00 -25.40
N ILE A 8 4.85 13.72 -24.31
CA ILE A 8 4.35 12.79 -23.29
C ILE A 8 3.18 13.49 -22.61
N GLN A 9 1.96 13.21 -23.05
CA GLN A 9 0.77 13.56 -22.29
C GLN A 9 0.78 12.68 -21.03
N ALA A 10 1.10 13.26 -19.88
CA ALA A 10 0.79 12.66 -18.61
C ALA A 10 -0.75 12.53 -18.54
N THR A 11 -1.26 11.32 -18.67
CA THR A 11 -2.66 11.03 -18.41
C THR A 11 -2.89 11.28 -16.93
N ILE A 12 -3.68 12.31 -16.60
CA ILE A 12 -4.20 12.53 -15.26
C ILE A 12 -5.14 11.34 -15.00
N GLN A 13 -4.63 10.31 -14.34
CA GLN A 13 -5.48 9.24 -13.84
C GLN A 13 -6.35 9.83 -12.72
N ALA A 14 -7.66 9.68 -12.87
CA ALA A 14 -8.58 10.02 -11.80
C ALA A 14 -8.18 9.24 -10.53
N GLN A 15 -8.31 9.84 -9.34
CA GLN A 15 -7.91 9.25 -8.07
C GLN A 15 -9.11 9.08 -7.15
N THR A 16 -9.16 7.99 -6.38
CA THR A 16 -10.10 7.80 -5.29
C THR A 16 -9.43 8.24 -3.98
N THR A 17 -10.05 9.13 -3.23
CA THR A 17 -9.60 9.50 -1.89
C THR A 17 -9.95 8.38 -0.92
N ILE A 18 -8.94 7.83 -0.25
CA ILE A 18 -9.06 6.83 0.81
C ILE A 18 -9.38 7.53 2.14
N TRP A 19 -8.64 8.60 2.41
CA TRP A 19 -8.75 9.41 3.61
C TRP A 19 -8.21 10.82 3.33
N SER A 20 -8.79 11.83 4.00
CA SER A 20 -8.29 13.20 3.91
C SER A 20 -8.55 13.97 5.19
N GLU A 21 -7.71 14.97 5.44
CA GLU A 21 -7.83 15.96 6.52
C GLU A 21 -7.38 17.32 6.00
N ASN A 22 -8.27 18.31 6.09
CA ASN A 22 -8.02 19.71 5.70
C ASN A 22 -8.09 20.66 6.88
N PHE A 23 -8.13 20.14 8.09
CA PHE A 23 -8.15 20.86 9.36
C PHE A 23 -9.29 21.88 9.55
N ASN A 24 -10.26 21.96 8.64
CA ASN A 24 -11.32 22.99 8.61
C ASN A 24 -12.56 22.65 9.45
N ASN A 25 -12.60 21.50 10.14
CA ASN A 25 -13.79 21.03 10.85
C ASN A 25 -13.90 21.58 12.27
N GLY A 26 -14.51 22.76 12.42
CA GLY A 26 -15.10 23.18 13.70
C GLY A 26 -14.11 23.61 14.77
N CYS A 27 -12.88 23.94 14.43
CA CYS A 27 -11.94 24.54 15.34
C CYS A 27 -11.99 26.07 15.22
N SER A 28 -12.31 26.74 16.32
CA SER A 28 -11.99 28.15 16.45
C SER A 28 -10.50 28.29 16.76
N ALA A 29 -9.86 29.39 16.35
CA ALA A 29 -8.44 29.65 16.51
C ALA A 29 -7.87 29.13 17.86
N GLY A 30 -6.74 28.39 17.82
CA GLY A 30 -6.05 27.95 19.01
C GLY A 30 -6.31 26.50 19.45
N CYS A 31 -6.99 25.66 18.67
CA CYS A 31 -7.13 24.25 18.99
C CYS A 31 -5.78 23.54 18.87
N LEU A 32 -5.42 22.78 19.89
CA LEU A 32 -4.26 21.90 19.85
C LEU A 32 -4.54 20.67 18.93
N ALA A 33 -3.51 20.17 18.26
CA ALA A 33 -3.62 18.92 17.48
C ALA A 33 -4.07 17.74 18.35
N ASN A 34 -3.71 17.76 19.63
CA ASN A 34 -4.09 16.71 20.59
C ASN A 34 -5.60 16.76 20.88
N GLY A 35 -6.31 15.77 20.37
CA GLY A 35 -7.76 15.63 20.52
C GLY A 35 -8.60 16.21 19.38
N TYR A 36 -8.01 16.78 18.34
CA TYR A 36 -8.76 17.23 17.16
C TYR A 36 -8.86 16.10 16.14
N ASN A 37 -10.07 15.71 15.73
CA ASN A 37 -10.32 14.65 14.74
C ASN A 37 -9.48 13.36 14.98
N GLY A 38 -9.14 13.07 16.24
CA GLY A 38 -8.29 11.94 16.60
C GLY A 38 -6.78 12.16 16.42
N TRP A 39 -6.35 13.38 16.05
CA TRP A 39 -4.93 13.75 16.09
C TRP A 39 -4.42 13.79 17.52
N THR A 40 -3.17 13.37 17.71
CA THR A 40 -2.49 13.35 19.01
C THR A 40 -1.09 13.92 18.87
N VAL A 41 -0.49 14.36 19.99
CA VAL A 41 0.88 14.87 20.01
C VAL A 41 1.77 13.94 20.83
N GLN A 42 2.83 13.45 20.22
CA GLN A 42 3.91 12.76 20.90
C GLN A 42 5.02 13.73 21.27
N ASN A 43 5.42 13.73 22.54
CA ASN A 43 6.46 14.58 23.09
C ASN A 43 7.81 13.84 23.16
N ASN A 44 8.90 14.60 23.17
CA ASN A 44 10.26 14.08 23.34
C ASN A 44 10.69 13.07 22.25
N VAL A 45 10.23 13.26 21.03
CA VAL A 45 10.52 12.36 19.91
C VAL A 45 11.93 12.62 19.37
N GLY A 46 12.88 11.76 19.70
CA GLY A 46 14.27 11.88 19.26
C GLY A 46 15.08 12.99 19.95
N GLY A 47 14.61 13.47 21.08
CA GLY A 47 15.22 14.50 21.92
C GLY A 47 14.35 14.84 23.11
N THR A 48 14.76 15.79 23.93
CA THR A 48 14.02 16.22 25.13
C THR A 48 13.53 17.64 24.93
N ASN A 49 12.24 17.86 25.13
CA ASN A 49 11.64 19.20 25.13
C ASN A 49 12.24 20.06 26.25
N GLY A 50 12.40 21.35 25.98
CA GLY A 50 12.71 22.37 26.97
C GLY A 50 11.55 22.67 27.91
N GLY A 51 11.70 23.68 28.72
CA GLY A 51 10.67 24.11 29.67
C GLY A 51 9.47 24.82 29.03
N SER A 52 9.67 25.40 27.83
CA SER A 52 8.64 26.13 27.07
C SER A 52 8.68 25.72 25.60
N PRO A 53 8.43 24.44 25.28
CA PRO A 53 8.49 23.97 23.93
C PRO A 53 7.31 24.45 23.09
N ASN A 54 7.55 24.67 21.80
CA ASN A 54 6.49 25.00 20.85
C ASN A 54 5.42 23.90 20.76
N ILE A 55 4.23 24.25 20.34
CA ILE A 55 3.03 23.41 20.38
C ILE A 55 2.47 23.27 18.96
N TRP A 56 1.92 22.10 18.65
CA TRP A 56 1.12 21.90 17.46
C TRP A 56 -0.28 22.49 17.64
N TYR A 57 -0.64 23.40 16.75
CA TYR A 57 -1.95 24.05 16.69
C TYR A 57 -2.72 23.64 15.44
N ILE A 58 -4.04 23.82 15.49
CA ILE A 58 -4.92 23.82 14.32
C ILE A 58 -5.65 25.15 14.35
N SER A 59 -5.28 26.03 13.48
CA SER A 59 -5.87 27.37 13.35
C SER A 59 -5.57 27.97 11.97
N CYS A 60 -6.06 29.17 11.74
CA CYS A 60 -5.82 29.90 10.51
C CYS A 60 -4.57 30.84 10.59
N ALA A 61 -3.71 30.71 11.60
CA ALA A 61 -2.55 31.58 11.71
C ALA A 61 -1.52 31.43 10.59
N GLU A 62 -1.40 30.23 10.07
CA GLU A 62 -0.52 29.88 8.94
C GLU A 62 -1.33 29.39 7.75
N GLU A 63 -2.53 29.90 7.52
CA GLU A 63 -3.33 29.48 6.38
C GLU A 63 -2.59 29.76 5.07
N GLY A 64 -2.78 28.87 4.11
CA GLY A 64 -2.14 28.95 2.82
C GLY A 64 -3.11 29.06 1.67
N ILE A 65 -2.67 29.73 0.63
CA ILE A 65 -3.25 29.59 -0.70
C ILE A 65 -2.57 28.38 -1.34
N ALA A 66 -3.34 27.52 -2.00
CA ALA A 66 -2.79 26.35 -2.74
C ALA A 66 -1.51 26.70 -3.52
N PRO A 67 -0.53 25.78 -3.64
CA PRO A 67 0.73 26.09 -4.32
C PRO A 67 0.55 26.76 -5.69
N PRO A 68 1.35 27.78 -6.02
CA PRO A 68 2.52 28.30 -5.32
C PRO A 68 2.25 29.49 -4.39
N GLY A 69 1.19 29.47 -3.59
CA GLY A 69 0.82 30.55 -2.68
C GLY A 69 1.73 30.68 -1.45
N CYS A 70 1.51 31.73 -0.68
CA CYS A 70 2.24 32.02 0.55
C CYS A 70 1.28 31.96 1.74
N GLY A 71 1.73 31.43 2.88
CA GLY A 71 0.95 31.42 4.12
C GLY A 71 0.88 32.80 4.74
N SER A 72 -0.15 33.09 5.53
CA SER A 72 -0.22 34.14 6.57
C SER A 72 -1.40 35.10 6.59
N THR A 73 -2.51 34.80 5.99
CA THR A 73 -3.70 35.64 6.24
C THR A 73 -4.91 34.78 6.56
N CYS A 74 -5.52 34.96 7.74
CA CYS A 74 -6.74 34.25 8.11
C CYS A 74 -7.90 34.64 7.20
N VAL A 75 -8.25 33.82 6.22
CA VAL A 75 -9.40 34.01 5.34
C VAL A 75 -10.46 32.90 5.54
N GLY A 76 -10.25 32.05 6.53
CA GLY A 76 -11.24 31.04 6.91
C GLY A 76 -10.83 29.58 6.64
N ASP A 77 -9.61 29.37 6.21
CA ASP A 77 -8.99 28.05 6.08
C ASP A 77 -8.05 27.78 7.28
N ALA A 78 -7.98 26.57 7.79
CA ALA A 78 -7.15 26.24 8.94
C ALA A 78 -6.10 25.21 8.57
N THR A 79 -4.93 25.29 9.20
CA THR A 79 -3.81 24.40 8.98
C THR A 79 -3.34 23.76 10.28
N LEU A 80 -2.66 22.62 10.19
CA LEU A 80 -1.87 22.08 11.30
C LEU A 80 -0.49 22.74 11.27
N HIS A 81 -0.16 23.57 12.26
CA HIS A 81 1.13 24.25 12.32
C HIS A 81 1.76 24.22 13.70
N ILE A 82 3.04 24.55 13.77
CA ILE A 82 3.78 24.65 15.01
C ILE A 82 3.83 26.12 15.46
N GLY A 83 3.45 26.38 16.70
CA GLY A 83 3.39 27.73 17.26
C GLY A 83 3.96 27.80 18.65
N ALA A 84 4.30 29.01 19.10
CA ALA A 84 4.71 29.26 20.46
C ALA A 84 3.47 29.33 21.38
N ASP A 85 3.55 28.71 22.55
CA ASP A 85 2.53 28.86 23.60
C ASP A 85 2.70 30.23 24.27
N ALA A 86 1.98 31.21 23.78
CA ALA A 86 2.04 32.59 24.28
C ALA A 86 1.09 32.87 25.46
N GLY A 87 0.63 31.87 26.17
CA GLY A 87 -0.30 32.00 27.30
C GLY A 87 -1.70 32.47 26.85
N SER A 88 -2.25 33.55 27.40
CA SER A 88 -3.61 34.00 27.09
C SER A 88 -3.80 34.61 25.70
N GLY A 89 -2.77 34.69 24.88
CA GLY A 89 -2.78 35.39 23.59
C GLY A 89 -3.01 34.54 22.37
N GLY A 90 -2.96 33.20 22.51
CA GLY A 90 -3.15 32.31 21.38
C GLY A 90 -1.86 32.02 20.62
N ASP A 91 -2.05 31.52 19.48
CA ASP A 91 -1.15 31.01 18.51
C ASP A 91 -0.21 32.08 17.93
N MET A 92 1.05 31.98 18.28
CA MET A 92 2.12 32.78 17.69
C MET A 92 3.06 31.84 16.96
N GLY A 93 3.44 32.19 15.73
CA GLY A 93 4.33 31.34 14.92
C GLY A 93 5.60 30.93 15.67
N ALA A 94 6.03 29.70 15.46
CA ALA A 94 7.33 29.23 15.95
C ALA A 94 8.43 29.62 14.96
N SER A 95 9.67 29.56 15.42
CA SER A 95 10.84 29.86 14.60
C SER A 95 11.90 28.75 14.74
N PHE A 96 12.53 28.39 13.62
CA PHE A 96 13.67 27.48 13.64
C PHE A 96 14.95 28.13 14.19
N ASN A 97 15.05 29.46 14.15
CA ASN A 97 16.22 30.17 14.67
C ASN A 97 16.12 30.56 16.13
N GLU A 98 15.18 30.02 16.89
CA GLU A 98 15.06 30.26 18.30
C GLU A 98 16.31 29.91 19.09
N THR A 99 16.64 30.73 20.10
CA THR A 99 17.77 30.52 20.99
C THR A 99 17.31 30.13 22.38
N GLY A 100 18.06 29.23 23.01
CA GLY A 100 17.87 28.83 24.40
C GLY A 100 17.26 27.42 24.54
N ALA A 101 17.88 26.63 25.39
CA ALA A 101 17.46 25.27 25.66
C ALA A 101 16.04 25.15 26.23
N ALA A 102 15.49 26.22 26.78
CA ALA A 102 14.10 26.29 27.27
C ALA A 102 13.07 26.11 26.14
N ASN A 103 13.40 26.57 24.93
CA ASN A 103 12.51 26.53 23.76
C ASN A 103 12.75 25.28 22.89
N ALA A 104 13.73 24.45 23.24
CA ALA A 104 13.98 23.23 22.50
C ALA A 104 12.71 22.38 22.39
N THR A 105 12.37 21.98 21.18
CA THR A 105 11.12 21.29 20.86
C THR A 105 11.38 20.04 20.05
N TYR A 106 10.81 18.92 20.49
CA TYR A 106 10.87 17.59 19.87
C TYR A 106 9.47 16.99 19.91
N ARG A 107 8.58 17.47 19.05
CA ARG A 107 7.17 17.09 19.06
C ARG A 107 6.70 16.56 17.72
N MET A 108 5.86 15.56 17.76
CA MET A 108 5.27 14.96 16.57
C MET A 108 3.74 14.98 16.67
N ALA A 109 3.09 15.64 15.73
CA ALA A 109 1.66 15.48 15.51
C ALA A 109 1.41 14.17 14.77
N VAL A 110 0.48 13.36 15.26
CA VAL A 110 0.20 12.00 14.76
C VAL A 110 -1.27 11.91 14.37
N SER A 111 -1.54 11.47 13.15
CA SER A 111 -2.89 11.27 12.63
C SER A 111 -3.68 10.23 13.44
N PRO A 112 -5.01 10.18 13.34
CA PRO A 112 -5.77 8.99 13.71
C PRO A 112 -5.28 7.76 12.95
N ALA A 113 -5.69 6.56 13.39
CA ALA A 113 -5.46 5.35 12.63
C ALA A 113 -6.25 5.41 11.32
N ILE A 114 -5.56 5.19 10.21
CA ILE A 114 -6.14 5.23 8.86
C ILE A 114 -6.19 3.82 8.33
N SER A 115 -7.38 3.37 7.91
CA SER A 115 -7.54 2.07 7.28
C SER A 115 -7.36 2.19 5.78
N THR A 116 -6.40 1.45 5.25
CA THR A 116 -6.17 1.28 3.81
C THR A 116 -6.59 -0.11 3.33
N VAL A 117 -7.40 -0.81 4.13
CA VAL A 117 -7.91 -2.14 3.77
C VAL A 117 -8.66 -2.08 2.44
N GLY A 118 -8.27 -2.93 1.51
CA GLY A 118 -8.83 -2.99 0.16
C GLY A 118 -8.19 -2.04 -0.85
N PHE A 119 -7.18 -1.26 -0.47
CA PHE A 119 -6.49 -0.33 -1.36
C PHE A 119 -5.03 -0.71 -1.56
N THR A 120 -4.55 -0.51 -2.79
CA THR A 120 -3.16 -0.69 -3.22
C THR A 120 -2.70 0.52 -4.03
N ASN A 121 -1.40 0.62 -4.33
CA ASN A 121 -0.82 1.76 -5.07
C ASN A 121 -1.18 3.11 -4.44
N ILE A 122 -1.02 3.18 -3.13
CA ILE A 122 -1.46 4.33 -2.34
C ILE A 122 -0.46 5.47 -2.47
N THR A 123 -0.97 6.67 -2.72
CA THR A 123 -0.20 7.90 -2.72
C THR A 123 -0.63 8.77 -1.55
N LEU A 124 0.33 9.18 -0.73
CA LEU A 124 0.18 10.27 0.24
C LEU A 124 0.49 11.60 -0.47
N ALA A 125 -0.38 12.58 -0.28
CA ALA A 125 -0.13 13.95 -0.69
C ALA A 125 -0.57 14.92 0.41
N PHE A 126 0.12 16.05 0.53
CA PHE A 126 -0.23 17.15 1.42
C PHE A 126 0.50 18.43 0.98
N ASP A 127 -0.04 19.53 1.34
CA ASP A 127 0.61 20.82 1.19
C ASP A 127 1.36 21.18 2.46
N PHE A 128 2.53 21.81 2.35
CA PHE A 128 3.32 22.21 3.51
C PHE A 128 4.17 23.46 3.28
N ILE A 129 4.47 24.14 4.37
CA ILE A 129 5.51 25.15 4.48
C ILE A 129 6.48 24.67 5.58
N ALA A 130 7.77 24.65 5.30
CA ALA A 130 8.83 24.49 6.30
C ALA A 130 10.20 24.74 5.66
N TYR A 131 11.17 25.16 6.46
CA TYR A 131 12.55 25.22 6.01
C TYR A 131 13.49 24.45 6.97
N GLY A 132 13.93 25.03 8.06
CA GLY A 132 14.84 24.42 9.02
C GLY A 132 16.32 24.54 8.62
N SER A 133 17.14 23.55 8.99
CA SER A 133 18.54 23.50 8.61
C SER A 133 18.74 22.86 7.26
N ALA A 134 19.69 23.37 6.48
CA ALA A 134 19.90 22.99 5.07
C ALA A 134 20.17 21.50 4.83
N ALA A 135 20.69 20.78 5.79
CA ALA A 135 20.98 19.34 5.68
C ALA A 135 19.97 18.46 6.45
N CYS A 136 18.88 19.01 6.96
CA CYS A 136 18.00 18.30 7.90
C CYS A 136 18.72 17.65 9.08
N SER A 137 19.88 18.16 9.42
CA SER A 137 20.72 17.60 10.47
C SER A 137 20.18 17.91 11.86
N ASP A 138 19.74 19.14 12.07
CA ASP A 138 19.32 19.63 13.37
C ASP A 138 17.86 20.05 13.36
N ASP A 139 17.57 21.29 13.02
CA ASP A 139 16.22 21.84 13.06
C ASP A 139 15.47 21.52 11.76
N ARG A 140 14.32 20.88 11.89
CA ARG A 140 13.63 20.31 10.73
C ARG A 140 12.19 19.96 10.97
N LEU A 141 11.44 19.92 9.89
CA LEU A 141 10.20 19.16 9.77
C LEU A 141 10.48 17.81 9.10
N GLN A 142 9.94 16.73 9.63
CA GLN A 142 9.96 15.39 9.03
C GLN A 142 8.58 14.80 8.93
N LEU A 143 8.26 14.27 7.75
CA LEU A 143 7.22 13.26 7.61
C LEU A 143 7.73 11.93 8.18
N ARG A 144 6.95 11.26 8.99
CA ARG A 144 7.20 9.90 9.48
C ARG A 144 5.99 9.03 9.23
N LEU A 145 6.20 7.78 8.88
CA LEU A 145 5.14 6.85 8.57
C LEU A 145 5.23 5.60 9.47
N SER A 146 4.08 5.12 9.88
CA SER A 146 3.92 3.90 10.67
C SER A 146 2.86 3.00 10.06
N SER A 147 3.15 1.71 9.93
CA SER A 147 2.23 0.66 9.47
C SER A 147 1.71 -0.23 10.60
N ASP A 148 2.01 0.09 11.86
CA ASP A 148 1.71 -0.69 13.05
C ASP A 148 1.01 0.14 14.15
N ASN A 149 0.14 1.06 13.74
CA ASN A 149 -0.65 1.95 14.61
C ASN A 149 0.21 2.90 15.46
N GLY A 150 1.41 3.30 14.98
CA GLY A 150 2.30 4.21 15.70
C GLY A 150 3.19 3.54 16.74
N ALA A 151 3.21 2.21 16.80
CA ALA A 151 4.10 1.48 17.70
C ALA A 151 5.56 1.64 17.29
N THR A 152 5.85 1.69 16.00
CA THR A 152 7.19 2.01 15.47
C THR A 152 7.16 3.08 14.38
N TRP A 153 8.28 3.80 14.26
CA TRP A 153 8.53 4.84 13.25
C TRP A 153 9.89 4.58 12.59
N PRO A 154 9.99 3.62 11.65
CA PRO A 154 11.26 3.18 11.08
C PRO A 154 12.03 4.32 10.41
N VAL A 155 13.37 4.33 10.56
CA VAL A 155 14.24 5.37 9.96
C VAL A 155 14.10 5.45 8.45
N GLY A 156 13.93 4.33 7.76
CA GLY A 156 13.69 4.28 6.31
C GLY A 156 12.35 4.85 5.85
N LEU A 157 11.46 5.22 6.79
CA LEU A 157 10.16 5.84 6.55
C LEU A 157 10.07 7.25 7.17
N GLN A 158 11.20 7.93 7.26
CA GLN A 158 11.33 9.31 7.75
C GLN A 158 11.87 10.19 6.64
N TYR A 159 11.11 11.17 6.22
CA TYR A 159 11.40 12.04 5.09
C TYR A 159 11.56 13.48 5.57
N CYS A 160 12.69 14.08 5.27
CA CYS A 160 12.90 15.49 5.57
C CYS A 160 12.09 16.36 4.62
N LEU A 161 11.38 17.33 5.19
CA LEU A 161 10.57 18.29 4.47
C LEU A 161 11.25 19.67 4.53
N SER A 162 11.49 20.25 3.38
CA SER A 162 11.97 21.62 3.26
C SER A 162 11.35 22.24 2.02
N SER A 163 10.53 23.25 2.21
CA SER A 163 10.00 24.07 1.12
C SER A 163 11.06 25.07 0.67
N VAL A 164 10.98 25.51 -0.58
CA VAL A 164 11.89 26.54 -1.08
C VAL A 164 11.58 27.84 -0.32
N CYS A 165 12.56 28.33 0.43
CA CYS A 165 12.50 29.66 1.00
C CYS A 165 12.54 30.68 -0.13
N CYS A 166 11.41 31.27 -0.44
CA CYS A 166 11.34 32.36 -1.41
C CYS A 166 11.45 33.71 -0.72
N GLY A 167 12.00 34.67 -1.43
CA GLY A 167 11.90 36.06 -1.03
C GLY A 167 10.43 36.46 -0.83
N ALA A 168 10.22 37.57 -0.09
CA ALA A 168 8.94 38.06 0.38
C ALA A 168 7.71 37.66 -0.46
N CYS A 169 6.89 36.78 0.08
CA CYS A 169 5.54 36.56 -0.40
C CYS A 169 4.65 37.70 0.10
N ASN A 170 4.09 38.50 -0.81
CA ASN A 170 3.24 39.67 -0.44
C ASN A 170 3.85 40.59 0.61
N GLY A 171 5.19 40.70 0.69
CA GLY A 171 5.90 41.53 1.68
C GLY A 171 6.23 40.80 2.99
N TYR A 172 5.90 39.52 3.15
CA TYR A 172 6.22 38.71 4.32
C TYR A 172 7.34 37.71 4.00
N SER A 173 8.27 37.54 4.94
CA SER A 173 9.38 36.57 4.83
C SER A 173 8.91 35.15 5.18
N GLN A 174 7.92 34.67 4.46
CA GLN A 174 7.36 33.32 4.69
C GLN A 174 7.72 32.38 3.56
N GLY A 175 7.78 31.10 3.86
CA GLY A 175 7.99 30.07 2.88
C GLY A 175 6.82 29.96 1.92
N GLN A 176 7.03 29.21 0.87
CA GLN A 176 6.04 28.96 -0.16
C GLN A 176 5.36 27.62 0.11
N TRP A 177 4.05 27.61 0.07
CA TRP A 177 3.29 26.37 0.09
C TRP A 177 3.74 25.43 -1.04
N THR A 178 4.07 24.21 -0.67
CA THR A 178 4.65 23.21 -1.56
C THR A 178 3.87 21.91 -1.44
N LEU A 179 3.39 21.41 -2.57
CA LEU A 179 2.75 20.10 -2.62
C LEU A 179 3.83 19.01 -2.50
N TYR A 180 3.67 18.14 -1.50
CA TYR A 180 4.47 16.92 -1.33
C TYR A 180 3.66 15.70 -1.76
N THR A 181 4.29 14.82 -2.50
CA THR A 181 3.68 13.54 -2.92
C THR A 181 4.63 12.39 -2.70
N LEU A 182 4.11 11.27 -2.20
CA LEU A 182 4.89 10.07 -1.92
C LEU A 182 4.05 8.82 -2.21
N ALA A 183 4.54 7.96 -3.11
CA ALA A 183 4.00 6.60 -3.25
C ALA A 183 4.36 5.79 -1.98
N LEU A 184 3.37 5.26 -1.29
CA LEU A 184 3.59 4.52 -0.06
C LEU A 184 4.12 3.11 -0.37
N PRO A 185 5.06 2.58 0.45
CA PRO A 185 5.51 1.19 0.34
C PRO A 185 4.37 0.18 0.54
N ALA A 186 4.54 -1.05 0.04
CA ALA A 186 3.54 -2.12 0.11
C ALA A 186 3.07 -2.45 1.55
N ALA A 187 3.87 -2.19 2.58
CA ALA A 187 3.47 -2.37 3.98
C ALA A 187 2.29 -1.48 4.42
N PHE A 188 1.98 -0.46 3.63
CA PHE A 188 0.85 0.45 3.85
C PHE A 188 -0.40 0.07 3.05
N GLU A 189 -0.29 -0.92 2.17
CA GLU A 189 -1.41 -1.44 1.40
C GLU A 189 -2.21 -2.45 2.22
N ASN A 190 -3.54 -2.44 2.03
CA ASN A 190 -4.44 -3.37 2.72
C ASN A 190 -4.20 -3.45 4.25
N ASN A 191 -3.93 -2.30 4.87
CA ASN A 191 -3.52 -2.20 6.27
C ASN A 191 -4.51 -1.35 7.08
N PRO A 192 -5.09 -1.86 8.18
CA PRO A 192 -6.02 -1.08 9.03
C PRO A 192 -5.33 -0.10 9.97
N ASN A 193 -4.00 -0.10 10.05
CA ASN A 193 -3.22 0.51 11.13
C ASN A 193 -2.20 1.55 10.65
N VAL A 194 -2.47 2.22 9.55
CA VAL A 194 -1.60 3.27 9.02
C VAL A 194 -1.68 4.52 9.87
N ARG A 195 -0.53 5.15 10.18
CA ARG A 195 -0.46 6.49 10.77
C ARG A 195 0.57 7.36 10.06
N ILE A 196 0.27 8.64 10.03
CA ILE A 196 1.12 9.71 9.48
C ILE A 196 1.56 10.57 10.67
N GLY A 197 2.85 10.86 10.77
CA GLY A 197 3.41 11.73 11.79
C GLY A 197 4.15 12.91 11.17
N PHE A 198 3.89 14.12 11.66
CA PHE A 198 4.65 15.32 11.34
C PHE A 198 5.50 15.70 12.55
N HIS A 199 6.79 15.44 12.44
CA HIS A 199 7.74 15.67 13.53
C HIS A 199 8.51 16.96 13.30
N TRP A 200 8.26 17.96 14.16
CA TRP A 200 9.01 19.18 14.20
C TRP A 200 10.06 19.14 15.31
N ARG A 201 11.27 19.51 14.95
CA ARG A 201 12.40 19.59 15.86
C ARG A 201 13.10 20.92 15.74
N ASN A 202 13.33 21.56 16.90
CA ASN A 202 14.23 22.67 17.10
C ASN A 202 15.06 22.37 18.36
N ASN A 203 16.38 22.49 18.28
CA ASN A 203 17.27 22.18 19.40
C ASN A 203 17.64 23.42 20.25
N GLY A 204 17.12 24.59 19.91
CA GLY A 204 17.36 25.83 20.64
C GLY A 204 18.76 26.40 20.52
N ASN A 205 19.50 26.07 19.45
CA ASN A 205 20.88 26.54 19.23
C ASN A 205 20.97 27.87 18.47
N GLY A 206 19.83 28.42 18.03
CA GLY A 206 19.76 29.66 17.25
C GLY A 206 20.20 29.49 15.79
N SER A 207 20.27 28.25 15.30
CA SER A 207 20.52 27.97 13.89
C SER A 207 19.29 27.36 13.25
N GLY A 208 19.06 27.69 12.01
CA GLY A 208 17.89 27.28 11.26
C GLY A 208 17.30 28.48 10.53
N THR A 209 16.50 28.20 9.53
CA THR A 209 15.88 29.23 8.69
C THR A 209 14.38 29.04 8.69
N ASP A 210 13.65 30.13 8.94
CA ASP A 210 12.20 30.14 8.83
C ASP A 210 11.74 30.11 7.36
N PRO A 211 10.51 29.69 7.11
CA PRO A 211 9.40 29.53 8.05
C PRO A 211 9.48 28.23 8.87
N SER A 212 8.72 28.17 9.97
CA SER A 212 8.66 27.02 10.86
C SER A 212 7.96 25.82 10.19
N ALA A 213 6.72 25.52 10.47
CA ALA A 213 6.01 24.42 9.80
C ALA A 213 4.51 24.64 9.82
N ALA A 214 3.90 24.51 8.66
CA ALA A 214 2.46 24.36 8.51
C ALA A 214 2.16 23.26 7.49
N ILE A 215 1.05 22.55 7.68
CA ILE A 215 0.63 21.41 6.87
C ILE A 215 -0.87 21.53 6.62
N ASP A 216 -1.29 21.24 5.40
CA ASP A 216 -2.70 21.25 5.01
C ASP A 216 -3.00 20.17 3.96
N ASP A 217 -4.29 19.96 3.71
CA ASP A 217 -4.81 19.08 2.65
C ASP A 217 -4.18 17.69 2.61
N VAL A 218 -3.96 17.09 3.78
CA VAL A 218 -3.38 15.74 3.87
C VAL A 218 -4.36 14.70 3.30
N ARG A 219 -3.92 13.93 2.32
CA ARG A 219 -4.78 12.93 1.68
C ARG A 219 -4.02 11.67 1.31
N LEU A 220 -4.68 10.55 1.51
CA LEU A 220 -4.30 9.27 0.91
C LEU A 220 -5.21 9.00 -0.26
N THR A 221 -4.61 8.74 -1.41
CA THR A 221 -5.35 8.45 -2.65
C THR A 221 -4.83 7.17 -3.28
N THR A 222 -5.70 6.55 -4.07
CA THR A 222 -5.33 5.46 -4.98
C THR A 222 -5.82 5.81 -6.39
N PRO A 223 -5.18 5.35 -7.48
CA PRO A 223 -5.68 5.58 -8.83
C PRO A 223 -7.16 5.15 -8.96
N THR A 224 -8.03 6.03 -9.44
CA THR A 224 -9.38 5.63 -9.86
C THR A 224 -9.28 4.86 -11.17
N GLY A 225 -9.80 3.70 -11.15
CA GLY A 225 -9.70 2.69 -12.20
C GLY A 225 -9.36 1.35 -11.59
N LEU A 226 -9.18 1.32 -10.29
CA LEU A 226 -9.25 0.09 -9.53
C LEU A 226 -10.73 -0.11 -9.15
N GLY A 227 -11.56 -0.45 -10.11
CA GLY A 227 -12.75 -1.26 -9.86
C GLY A 227 -12.36 -2.38 -8.89
N VAL A 228 -13.12 -3.38 -8.73
CA VAL A 228 -12.91 -4.50 -7.81
C VAL A 228 -11.44 -4.83 -7.49
N ASN A 229 -11.12 -4.96 -6.22
CA ASN A 229 -9.83 -5.47 -5.76
C ASN A 229 -9.94 -6.99 -5.54
N LEU A 230 -9.19 -7.75 -6.33
CA LEU A 230 -9.13 -9.20 -6.24
C LEU A 230 -8.19 -9.62 -5.11
N LEU A 231 -8.75 -10.20 -4.05
CA LEU A 231 -7.99 -10.68 -2.88
C LEU A 231 -7.44 -12.10 -3.11
N ASP A 232 -8.22 -12.94 -3.79
CA ASP A 232 -7.85 -14.33 -4.05
C ASP A 232 -8.53 -14.85 -5.32
N PHE A 233 -7.83 -15.71 -6.07
CA PHE A 233 -8.38 -16.49 -7.18
C PHE A 233 -7.68 -17.85 -7.22
N ASN A 234 -8.48 -18.90 -7.02
CA ASN A 234 -7.97 -20.28 -6.96
C ASN A 234 -8.90 -21.26 -7.70
N ALA A 235 -8.35 -22.45 -7.99
CA ALA A 235 -9.04 -23.55 -8.61
C ALA A 235 -8.86 -24.82 -7.78
N GLU A 236 -9.93 -25.60 -7.66
CA GLU A 236 -9.98 -26.88 -6.98
C GLU A 236 -10.59 -27.96 -7.89
N GLN A 237 -9.93 -29.11 -8.02
CA GLN A 237 -10.51 -30.25 -8.73
C GLN A 237 -11.56 -30.94 -7.86
N ILE A 238 -12.78 -31.05 -8.39
CA ILE A 238 -13.86 -31.85 -7.77
C ILE A 238 -14.27 -32.93 -8.76
N LYS A 239 -13.74 -34.12 -8.56
CA LYS A 239 -13.89 -35.26 -9.49
C LYS A 239 -13.33 -34.89 -10.87
N SER A 240 -14.18 -34.85 -11.92
CA SER A 240 -13.82 -34.46 -13.28
C SER A 240 -14.00 -32.96 -13.55
N ASN A 241 -14.49 -32.19 -12.59
CA ASN A 241 -14.81 -30.79 -12.72
C ASN A 241 -13.80 -29.92 -12.01
N VAL A 242 -13.76 -28.61 -12.35
CA VAL A 242 -12.95 -27.60 -11.69
C VAL A 242 -13.86 -26.61 -11.01
N LYS A 243 -13.78 -26.48 -9.70
CA LYS A 243 -14.39 -25.39 -8.95
C LYS A 243 -13.43 -24.22 -8.86
N LEU A 244 -13.83 -23.09 -9.40
CA LEU A 244 -13.09 -21.84 -9.36
C LEU A 244 -13.71 -20.95 -8.30
N ASN A 245 -12.89 -20.36 -7.43
CA ASN A 245 -13.31 -19.48 -6.37
C ASN A 245 -12.53 -18.17 -6.46
N TRP A 246 -13.19 -17.06 -6.18
CA TRP A 246 -12.50 -15.77 -6.02
C TRP A 246 -13.12 -14.95 -4.92
N LYS A 247 -12.26 -14.18 -4.27
CA LYS A 247 -12.63 -13.24 -3.23
C LYS A 247 -12.25 -11.83 -3.65
N VAL A 248 -13.11 -10.89 -3.39
CA VAL A 248 -12.96 -9.52 -3.82
C VAL A 248 -13.43 -8.55 -2.75
N ILE A 249 -13.00 -7.31 -2.87
CA ILE A 249 -13.48 -6.18 -2.07
C ILE A 249 -13.61 -4.97 -2.99
N ASN A 250 -14.52 -4.06 -2.67
CA ASN A 250 -14.73 -2.80 -3.37
C ASN A 250 -15.12 -2.96 -4.85
N GLU A 251 -16.37 -3.32 -5.11
CA GLU A 251 -16.95 -3.35 -6.47
C GLU A 251 -17.58 -2.01 -6.89
N LYS A 252 -17.11 -0.90 -6.33
CA LYS A 252 -17.56 0.44 -6.75
C LYS A 252 -17.15 0.67 -8.20
N ASP A 253 -18.12 1.12 -9.01
CA ASP A 253 -17.96 1.37 -10.44
C ASP A 253 -17.55 0.13 -11.26
N PHE A 254 -17.66 -1.05 -10.68
CA PHE A 254 -17.41 -2.33 -11.30
C PHE A 254 -18.65 -2.84 -12.05
N SER A 255 -18.45 -3.51 -13.18
CA SER A 255 -19.50 -4.11 -13.98
C SER A 255 -19.62 -5.61 -13.73
N HIS A 256 -18.64 -6.39 -14.17
CA HIS A 256 -18.71 -7.85 -14.09
C HIS A 256 -17.35 -8.54 -14.21
N TYR A 257 -17.35 -9.80 -13.82
CA TYR A 257 -16.25 -10.75 -14.04
C TYR A 257 -16.54 -11.59 -15.28
N GLU A 258 -15.54 -11.83 -16.10
CA GLU A 258 -15.53 -12.88 -17.10
C GLU A 258 -14.49 -13.93 -16.70
N LEU A 259 -14.93 -15.15 -16.45
CA LEU A 259 -14.02 -16.26 -16.23
C LEU A 259 -13.59 -16.80 -17.58
N GLU A 260 -12.31 -16.87 -17.82
CA GLU A 260 -11.72 -17.33 -19.07
C GLU A 260 -10.90 -18.59 -18.87
N ARG A 261 -10.98 -19.50 -19.82
CA ARG A 261 -10.29 -20.79 -19.86
C ARG A 261 -9.41 -20.92 -21.10
N SER A 262 -8.27 -21.57 -20.93
CA SER A 262 -7.34 -21.94 -22.00
C SER A 262 -6.78 -23.35 -21.79
N ILE A 263 -6.44 -24.03 -22.89
CA ILE A 263 -5.75 -25.32 -22.87
C ILE A 263 -4.28 -25.20 -23.28
N ASP A 264 -3.86 -24.06 -23.81
CA ASP A 264 -2.52 -23.80 -24.36
C ASP A 264 -1.81 -22.63 -23.64
N ASN A 265 -2.45 -22.02 -22.62
CA ASN A 265 -2.00 -20.83 -21.90
C ASN A 265 -1.78 -19.59 -22.80
N SER A 266 -2.32 -19.58 -24.00
CA SER A 266 -2.19 -18.46 -24.95
C SER A 266 -3.55 -17.95 -25.41
N THR A 267 -4.43 -18.84 -25.80
CA THR A 267 -5.77 -18.51 -26.30
C THR A 267 -6.80 -18.74 -25.22
N PHE A 268 -7.35 -17.65 -24.69
CA PHE A 268 -8.34 -17.69 -23.62
C PHE A 268 -9.76 -17.47 -24.18
N THR A 269 -10.68 -18.32 -23.77
CA THR A 269 -12.10 -18.25 -24.14
C THR A 269 -12.94 -18.02 -22.90
N LYS A 270 -13.86 -17.07 -22.97
CA LYS A 270 -14.82 -16.82 -21.89
C LYS A 270 -15.76 -18.00 -21.71
N ILE A 271 -15.86 -18.51 -20.46
CA ILE A 271 -16.74 -19.63 -20.09
C ILE A 271 -17.87 -19.22 -19.15
N TYR A 272 -17.73 -18.08 -18.42
CA TYR A 272 -18.74 -17.63 -17.47
C TYR A 272 -18.68 -16.13 -17.27
N THR A 273 -19.82 -15.53 -16.92
CA THR A 273 -19.94 -14.12 -16.55
C THR A 273 -20.64 -14.01 -15.20
N GLN A 274 -20.05 -13.28 -14.25
CA GLN A 274 -20.59 -12.98 -12.92
C GLN A 274 -20.75 -11.47 -12.76
N GLN A 275 -21.96 -11.00 -12.47
CA GLN A 275 -22.20 -9.60 -12.12
C GLN A 275 -21.62 -9.29 -10.74
N GLY A 276 -21.06 -8.09 -10.58
CA GLY A 276 -20.65 -7.59 -9.27
C GLY A 276 -21.86 -7.29 -8.38
N ASN A 277 -21.86 -7.79 -7.14
CA ASN A 277 -22.94 -7.60 -6.19
C ASN A 277 -22.44 -7.11 -4.82
N CYS A 278 -21.14 -6.81 -4.70
CA CYS A 278 -20.51 -6.41 -3.45
C CYS A 278 -20.71 -4.92 -3.19
N THR A 279 -21.33 -4.58 -2.11
CA THR A 279 -21.54 -3.18 -1.71
C THR A 279 -20.61 -2.79 -0.56
N GLY A 280 -20.00 -1.60 -0.67
CA GLY A 280 -19.10 -1.08 0.36
C GLY A 280 -17.76 -1.82 0.44
N LEU A 281 -17.11 -1.75 1.58
CA LEU A 281 -15.78 -2.33 1.86
C LEU A 281 -15.83 -3.74 2.47
N GLN A 282 -16.90 -4.49 2.24
CA GLN A 282 -16.97 -5.88 2.69
C GLN A 282 -16.34 -6.83 1.67
N THR A 283 -15.80 -7.94 2.16
CA THR A 283 -15.32 -9.03 1.32
C THR A 283 -16.47 -9.83 0.75
N CYS A 284 -16.48 -10.02 -0.56
CA CYS A 284 -17.44 -10.87 -1.26
C CYS A 284 -16.74 -12.07 -1.89
N SER A 285 -17.42 -13.20 -1.91
CA SER A 285 -16.91 -14.46 -2.44
C SER A 285 -17.84 -14.97 -3.54
N TYR A 286 -17.23 -15.40 -4.63
CA TYR A 286 -17.89 -15.98 -5.79
C TYR A 286 -17.30 -17.32 -6.14
N SER A 287 -18.07 -18.15 -6.82
CA SER A 287 -17.57 -19.43 -7.33
C SER A 287 -18.29 -19.82 -8.61
N HIS A 288 -17.60 -20.60 -9.44
CA HIS A 288 -18.14 -21.24 -10.62
C HIS A 288 -17.54 -22.63 -10.79
N THR A 289 -18.30 -23.57 -11.33
CA THR A 289 -17.83 -24.92 -11.65
C THR A 289 -17.77 -25.08 -13.15
N ASP A 290 -16.56 -25.34 -13.66
CA ASP A 290 -16.33 -25.68 -15.06
C ASP A 290 -16.31 -27.20 -15.24
N ASP A 291 -17.01 -27.70 -16.24
CA ASP A 291 -17.12 -29.12 -16.53
C ASP A 291 -15.96 -29.56 -17.41
N ALA A 292 -15.46 -30.77 -17.15
CA ALA A 292 -14.47 -31.48 -17.98
C ALA A 292 -13.02 -31.03 -17.86
N LEU A 293 -12.37 -31.38 -16.72
CA LEU A 293 -10.92 -31.43 -16.62
C LEU A 293 -10.38 -32.71 -17.29
N THR A 294 -10.09 -32.63 -18.58
CA THR A 294 -9.52 -33.79 -19.37
C THR A 294 -8.02 -33.66 -19.60
N GLN A 295 -7.48 -32.42 -19.45
CA GLN A 295 -6.05 -32.13 -19.65
C GLN A 295 -5.69 -30.90 -18.78
N THR A 296 -4.41 -30.57 -18.71
CA THR A 296 -3.98 -29.31 -18.04
C THR A 296 -4.74 -28.13 -18.63
N THR A 297 -5.43 -27.41 -17.76
CA THR A 297 -6.30 -26.30 -18.13
C THR A 297 -5.89 -25.06 -17.35
N TYR A 298 -5.88 -23.93 -18.02
CA TYR A 298 -5.47 -22.64 -17.48
C TYR A 298 -6.70 -21.76 -17.34
N TYR A 299 -6.75 -21.01 -16.25
CA TYR A 299 -7.85 -20.08 -15.97
C TYR A 299 -7.32 -18.71 -15.59
N ARG A 300 -8.02 -17.69 -15.97
CA ARG A 300 -7.86 -16.32 -15.48
C ARG A 300 -9.21 -15.66 -15.29
N LEU A 301 -9.24 -14.69 -14.41
CA LEU A 301 -10.40 -13.85 -14.19
C LEU A 301 -10.16 -12.50 -14.88
N LYS A 302 -11.04 -12.14 -15.80
CA LYS A 302 -11.11 -10.82 -16.41
C LYS A 302 -12.11 -9.98 -15.65
N MET A 303 -11.70 -8.84 -15.17
CA MET A 303 -12.49 -7.88 -14.40
C MET A 303 -12.79 -6.69 -15.30
N VAL A 304 -14.06 -6.35 -15.47
CA VAL A 304 -14.53 -5.30 -16.36
C VAL A 304 -15.25 -4.23 -15.55
N ASP A 305 -14.76 -3.00 -15.60
CA ASP A 305 -15.35 -1.85 -14.93
C ASP A 305 -16.47 -1.24 -15.77
N LYS A 306 -17.29 -0.34 -15.21
CA LYS A 306 -18.42 0.30 -15.95
C LYS A 306 -17.96 1.21 -17.08
N ASP A 307 -16.74 1.73 -16.99
CA ASP A 307 -16.09 2.53 -18.04
C ASP A 307 -15.43 1.68 -19.14
N LEU A 308 -15.61 0.35 -19.09
CA LEU A 308 -15.03 -0.67 -19.96
C LEU A 308 -13.53 -0.89 -19.77
N ALA A 309 -12.90 -0.33 -18.74
CA ALA A 309 -11.55 -0.68 -18.37
C ALA A 309 -11.47 -2.17 -17.98
N VAL A 310 -10.39 -2.83 -18.39
CA VAL A 310 -10.20 -4.28 -18.21
C VAL A 310 -8.93 -4.57 -17.44
N ARG A 311 -9.05 -5.48 -16.47
CA ARG A 311 -7.92 -6.04 -15.71
C ARG A 311 -8.02 -7.54 -15.66
N TYR A 312 -6.88 -8.20 -15.48
CA TYR A 312 -6.80 -9.66 -15.39
C TYR A 312 -6.16 -10.09 -14.07
N SER A 313 -6.62 -11.23 -13.55
CA SER A 313 -5.92 -11.95 -12.49
C SER A 313 -4.63 -12.57 -13.01
N LYS A 314 -3.81 -13.09 -12.10
CA LYS A 314 -2.82 -14.12 -12.46
C LYS A 314 -3.52 -15.28 -13.17
N VAL A 315 -2.79 -15.95 -14.06
CA VAL A 315 -3.23 -17.24 -14.64
C VAL A 315 -2.95 -18.33 -13.62
N ILE A 316 -3.96 -19.16 -13.36
CA ILE A 316 -3.81 -20.38 -12.57
C ILE A 316 -3.97 -21.60 -13.47
N SER A 317 -3.25 -22.68 -13.18
CA SER A 317 -3.36 -23.93 -13.95
C SER A 317 -3.80 -25.06 -13.05
N ILE A 318 -4.61 -25.95 -13.60
CA ILE A 318 -5.02 -27.19 -12.96
C ILE A 318 -4.85 -28.35 -13.93
N SER A 319 -4.22 -29.43 -13.47
CA SER A 319 -4.06 -30.65 -14.25
C SER A 319 -4.96 -31.74 -13.69
N PRO A 320 -5.51 -32.63 -14.55
CA PRO A 320 -6.17 -33.81 -14.04
C PRO A 320 -5.22 -34.55 -13.12
N SER A 321 -5.61 -34.75 -11.88
CA SER A 321 -4.86 -35.64 -11.02
C SER A 321 -5.01 -37.07 -11.60
N ILE A 322 -3.97 -37.59 -12.21
CA ILE A 322 -3.87 -39.02 -12.45
C ILE A 322 -3.65 -39.62 -11.06
N GLN A 323 -4.74 -39.95 -10.41
CA GLN A 323 -4.72 -40.53 -9.07
C GLN A 323 -4.14 -41.95 -9.19
N THR A 324 -2.83 -42.07 -9.05
CA THR A 324 -2.23 -43.34 -8.66
C THR A 324 -2.26 -43.51 -7.13
N SER A 325 -2.61 -42.47 -6.38
CA SER A 325 -2.72 -42.52 -4.93
C SER A 325 -4.13 -42.24 -4.45
N THR A 326 -4.65 -43.09 -3.59
CA THR A 326 -5.92 -42.85 -2.87
C THR A 326 -5.80 -41.84 -1.74
N TYR A 327 -4.60 -41.41 -1.39
CA TYR A 327 -4.30 -40.61 -0.20
C TYR A 327 -3.87 -39.18 -0.50
N TYR A 328 -3.24 -38.92 -1.65
CA TYR A 328 -2.66 -37.59 -1.98
C TYR A 328 -3.08 -37.16 -3.37
N SER A 329 -3.29 -35.87 -3.56
CA SER A 329 -3.49 -35.27 -4.88
C SER A 329 -2.99 -33.82 -4.90
N ILE A 330 -2.40 -33.41 -6.03
CA ILE A 330 -2.17 -32.01 -6.33
C ILE A 330 -3.49 -31.44 -6.83
N VAL A 331 -3.99 -30.42 -6.13
CA VAL A 331 -5.29 -29.78 -6.42
C VAL A 331 -5.10 -28.64 -7.41
N SER A 332 -4.09 -27.79 -7.18
CA SER A 332 -3.74 -26.68 -8.06
C SER A 332 -2.30 -26.25 -7.85
N ASN A 333 -1.75 -25.52 -8.81
CA ASN A 333 -0.49 -24.83 -8.65
C ASN A 333 -0.55 -23.45 -9.32
N TYR A 334 0.22 -22.50 -8.79
CA TYR A 334 0.41 -21.17 -9.35
C TYR A 334 1.74 -20.61 -8.86
N ALA A 335 2.22 -19.52 -9.47
CA ALA A 335 3.41 -18.84 -8.98
C ALA A 335 3.24 -17.32 -8.98
N ASP A 336 4.00 -16.68 -8.14
CA ASP A 336 4.36 -15.27 -8.23
C ASP A 336 5.81 -15.11 -8.73
N GLN A 337 6.41 -13.94 -8.55
CA GLN A 337 7.78 -13.68 -8.98
C GLN A 337 8.85 -14.40 -8.15
N GLU A 338 8.50 -14.83 -6.93
CA GLU A 338 9.43 -15.38 -5.96
C GLU A 338 9.21 -16.87 -5.69
N ASN A 339 7.97 -17.34 -5.74
CA ASN A 339 7.60 -18.69 -5.31
C ASN A 339 6.63 -19.39 -6.26
N LEU A 340 6.81 -20.71 -6.39
CA LEU A 340 5.80 -21.64 -6.90
C LEU A 340 4.97 -22.13 -5.71
N TYR A 341 3.67 -21.96 -5.75
CA TYR A 341 2.72 -22.46 -4.77
C TYR A 341 2.01 -23.69 -5.30
N VAL A 342 1.86 -24.69 -4.44
CA VAL A 342 1.24 -25.97 -4.77
C VAL A 342 0.23 -26.32 -3.69
N ASN A 343 -1.03 -26.45 -4.07
CA ASN A 343 -2.09 -26.93 -3.19
C ASN A 343 -2.17 -28.46 -3.27
N ILE A 344 -1.98 -29.12 -2.12
CA ILE A 344 -2.05 -30.59 -2.00
C ILE A 344 -3.15 -30.95 -1.02
N ALA A 345 -4.04 -31.82 -1.47
CA ALA A 345 -5.00 -32.50 -0.61
C ALA A 345 -4.40 -33.82 -0.12
N SER A 346 -4.38 -34.02 1.19
CA SER A 346 -3.90 -35.23 1.84
C SER A 346 -4.95 -35.82 2.78
N LYS A 347 -5.15 -37.14 2.74
CA LYS A 347 -6.02 -37.88 3.68
C LYS A 347 -5.27 -38.39 4.89
N ARG A 348 -3.95 -38.30 4.92
CA ARG A 348 -3.11 -38.68 6.04
C ARG A 348 -1.86 -37.79 6.13
N LYS A 349 -1.34 -37.62 7.33
CA LYS A 349 -0.08 -36.93 7.56
C LYS A 349 1.09 -37.76 7.07
N THR A 350 2.04 -37.14 6.36
CA THR A 350 3.27 -37.77 5.87
C THR A 350 4.35 -36.68 5.64
N THR A 351 5.57 -37.09 5.42
CA THR A 351 6.65 -36.23 4.96
C THR A 351 6.84 -36.39 3.46
N ALA A 352 7.18 -35.32 2.76
CA ALA A 352 7.35 -35.32 1.34
C ALA A 352 8.60 -34.53 0.90
N LYS A 353 9.11 -34.90 -0.27
CA LYS A 353 10.18 -34.21 -0.99
C LYS A 353 9.61 -33.61 -2.27
N PHE A 354 9.77 -32.31 -2.44
CA PHE A 354 9.38 -31.57 -3.64
C PHE A 354 10.60 -31.38 -4.53
N VAL A 355 10.51 -31.71 -5.80
CA VAL A 355 11.59 -31.52 -6.77
C VAL A 355 11.04 -30.90 -8.05
N LEU A 356 11.61 -29.74 -8.42
CA LEU A 356 11.29 -29.08 -9.67
C LEU A 356 12.34 -29.44 -10.74
N TYR A 357 11.89 -29.97 -11.85
CA TYR A 357 12.72 -30.37 -12.99
C TYR A 357 12.51 -29.43 -14.17
N ASN A 358 13.56 -29.26 -14.98
CA ASN A 358 13.41 -28.70 -16.32
C ASN A 358 12.91 -29.79 -17.31
N VAL A 359 12.63 -29.39 -18.55
CA VAL A 359 12.14 -30.33 -19.60
C VAL A 359 13.15 -31.38 -20.00
N SER A 360 14.45 -31.20 -19.70
CA SER A 360 15.49 -32.22 -19.92
C SER A 360 15.63 -33.20 -18.75
N GLY A 361 14.81 -33.10 -17.71
CA GLY A 361 14.82 -33.98 -16.53
C GLY A 361 15.87 -33.63 -15.47
N MET A 362 16.54 -32.48 -15.57
CA MET A 362 17.50 -32.05 -14.56
C MET A 362 16.74 -31.39 -13.38
N ALA A 363 17.03 -31.82 -12.16
CA ALA A 363 16.50 -31.24 -10.95
C ALA A 363 17.13 -29.85 -10.71
N LEU A 364 16.30 -28.84 -10.55
CA LEU A 364 16.71 -27.44 -10.36
C LEU A 364 16.51 -26.97 -8.93
N ILE A 365 15.40 -27.36 -8.32
CA ILE A 365 15.05 -26.99 -6.95
C ILE A 365 14.60 -28.26 -6.23
N THR A 366 15.09 -28.42 -5.01
CA THR A 366 14.66 -29.51 -4.12
C THR A 366 14.34 -28.94 -2.75
N ARG A 367 13.19 -29.31 -2.20
CA ARG A 367 12.78 -29.05 -0.83
C ARG A 367 12.42 -30.37 -0.17
N SER A 368 13.21 -30.79 0.80
CA SER A 368 13.00 -32.03 1.56
C SER A 368 12.25 -31.76 2.87
N ASP A 369 11.80 -32.84 3.49
CA ASP A 369 11.21 -32.87 4.84
C ASP A 369 10.00 -31.92 5.01
N VAL A 370 9.21 -31.80 3.93
CA VAL A 370 7.98 -31.02 3.95
C VAL A 370 6.86 -31.88 4.55
N GLU A 371 6.33 -31.45 5.68
CA GLU A 371 5.22 -32.15 6.33
C GLU A 371 3.91 -31.88 5.57
N LEU A 372 3.30 -32.91 5.00
CA LEU A 372 1.96 -32.85 4.42
C LEU A 372 0.92 -33.11 5.50
N LEU A 373 0.12 -32.11 5.78
CA LEU A 373 -0.95 -32.16 6.78
C LEU A 373 -2.24 -32.75 6.18
N ILE A 374 -3.08 -33.34 7.04
CA ILE A 374 -4.40 -33.81 6.62
C ILE A 374 -5.27 -32.64 6.20
N GLY A 375 -6.00 -32.78 5.11
CA GLY A 375 -6.79 -31.73 4.49
C GLY A 375 -6.11 -31.16 3.25
N GLN A 376 -6.56 -29.99 2.84
CA GLN A 376 -5.99 -29.26 1.72
C GLN A 376 -5.11 -28.13 2.24
N HIS A 377 -3.83 -28.14 1.88
CA HIS A 377 -2.85 -27.14 2.31
C HIS A 377 -1.99 -26.68 1.14
N GLU A 378 -1.56 -25.43 1.24
CA GLU A 378 -0.65 -24.81 0.27
C GLU A 378 0.80 -24.93 0.75
N TYR A 379 1.67 -25.27 -0.19
CA TYR A 379 3.11 -25.41 -0.01
C TYR A 379 3.84 -24.58 -1.04
N SER A 380 4.94 -23.91 -0.66
CA SER A 380 5.70 -23.04 -1.57
C SER A 380 7.11 -23.57 -1.84
N LEU A 381 7.58 -23.32 -3.05
CA LEU A 381 8.98 -23.53 -3.45
C LEU A 381 9.55 -22.20 -3.97
N PRO A 382 10.70 -21.73 -3.47
CA PRO A 382 11.32 -20.50 -3.96
C PRO A 382 11.81 -20.69 -5.40
N LEU A 383 11.50 -19.74 -6.28
CA LEU A 383 11.85 -19.78 -7.71
C LEU A 383 13.17 -19.03 -8.03
N ASN A 384 14.01 -18.76 -7.04
CA ASN A 384 15.23 -18.00 -7.17
C ASN A 384 16.06 -18.46 -8.40
N HIS A 385 16.32 -17.51 -9.32
CA HIS A 385 17.15 -17.70 -10.50
C HIS A 385 16.58 -18.61 -11.62
N LEU A 386 15.29 -18.96 -11.58
CA LEU A 386 14.70 -19.67 -12.71
C LEU A 386 14.47 -18.71 -13.90
N ARG A 387 14.64 -19.26 -15.10
CA ARG A 387 14.30 -18.58 -16.35
C ARG A 387 12.87 -18.91 -16.74
N LYS A 388 12.26 -18.05 -17.53
CA LYS A 388 10.96 -18.33 -18.15
C LYS A 388 11.01 -19.66 -18.91
N GLY A 389 10.00 -20.51 -18.72
CA GLY A 389 9.99 -21.83 -19.35
C GLY A 389 9.02 -22.83 -18.73
N VAL A 390 9.09 -24.04 -19.24
CA VAL A 390 8.27 -25.18 -18.78
C VAL A 390 9.07 -26.02 -17.81
N TYR A 391 8.42 -26.38 -16.69
CA TYR A 391 9.00 -27.17 -15.61
C TYR A 391 8.04 -28.29 -15.21
N ILE A 392 8.57 -29.31 -14.54
CA ILE A 392 7.81 -30.45 -14.01
C ILE A 392 8.08 -30.49 -12.51
N LEU A 393 7.04 -30.31 -11.71
CA LEU A 393 7.11 -30.53 -10.27
C LEU A 393 6.75 -31.98 -9.97
N LYS A 394 7.60 -32.66 -9.21
CA LYS A 394 7.32 -33.96 -8.61
C LYS A 394 7.35 -33.87 -7.10
N VAL A 395 6.39 -34.50 -6.46
CA VAL A 395 6.29 -34.62 -5.00
C VAL A 395 6.36 -36.10 -4.65
N TYR A 396 7.38 -36.45 -3.89
CA TYR A 396 7.62 -37.82 -3.42
C TYR A 396 7.26 -37.89 -1.93
N THR A 397 6.39 -38.78 -1.54
CA THR A 397 6.06 -39.02 -0.13
C THR A 397 6.84 -40.19 0.43
N ASP A 398 7.04 -40.23 1.75
CA ASP A 398 7.78 -41.32 2.44
C ASP A 398 7.14 -42.70 2.27
N ASP A 399 5.86 -42.73 1.94
CA ASP A 399 5.14 -43.97 1.64
C ASP A 399 5.17 -44.36 0.15
N ASN A 400 6.18 -43.89 -0.59
CA ASN A 400 6.46 -44.18 -1.99
C ASN A 400 5.38 -43.78 -2.99
N CYS A 401 4.63 -42.70 -2.68
CA CYS A 401 3.73 -42.12 -3.65
C CYS A 401 4.45 -40.97 -4.40
N GLU A 402 4.25 -40.94 -5.72
CA GLU A 402 4.71 -39.83 -6.59
C GLU A 402 3.51 -39.05 -7.11
N LEU A 403 3.51 -37.74 -6.91
CA LEU A 403 2.60 -36.80 -7.55
C LEU A 403 3.40 -35.96 -8.55
N THR A 404 2.81 -35.71 -9.72
CA THR A 404 3.48 -34.93 -10.77
C THR A 404 2.54 -33.87 -11.32
N CYS A 405 3.03 -32.65 -11.51
CA CYS A 405 2.33 -31.63 -12.28
C CYS A 405 3.29 -30.81 -13.14
N LYS A 406 2.75 -30.27 -14.24
CA LYS A 406 3.45 -29.35 -15.12
C LYS A 406 3.30 -27.93 -14.56
N TYR A 407 4.37 -27.14 -14.63
CA TYR A 407 4.39 -25.74 -14.30
C TYR A 407 4.98 -24.92 -15.45
N ILE A 408 4.39 -23.77 -15.75
CA ILE A 408 4.90 -22.82 -16.75
C ILE A 408 5.23 -21.53 -16.00
N TYR A 409 6.50 -21.12 -16.09
CA TYR A 409 7.00 -19.85 -15.55
C TYR A 409 7.12 -18.86 -16.69
N GLU A 410 6.39 -17.73 -16.59
CA GLU A 410 6.28 -16.67 -17.61
C GLU A 410 7.07 -15.42 -17.28
#